data_2b5a17a7bdf88b8fe1efb43a8b9a9b5a
#
_entry.id   2b5a17a7bdf88b8fe1efb43a8b9a9b5a
#
_cell.length_a   1.000
_cell.length_b   1.000
_cell.length_c   1.000
_cell.angle_alpha   90.00
_cell.angle_beta   90.00
_cell.angle_gamma   90.00
#
_symmetry.space_group_name_H-M   'P 1'
#
loop_
_entity.id
_entity.type
_entity.pdbx_description
1 polymer ?
#
loop_
_entity_poly.entity_id
_entity_poly.type
_entity_poly.pdbx_seq_one_letter_code
_entity_poly.pdbx_strand_id
1 'polypeptide(L)'
;PSSEIKELVSSIEFKDDAKKVFFASNPQIENKDSFASKCINRAEKTAVLGCYKDSEIHVLDVKDPQLNGIKEVTAAHEFLHAIWARMDDNTRKDLGKKLTEEYERIKTPKFEELMKNYKETEPEEIENELHSLIGTQEVEISADLEKHYAKFFNNRKKIANFYKQYNSKFTKLENEIENLNNQLPNLKKEIDDKTAQYNSQLEQLDKDILNFNQRANNGSFNSQQQFDRERHQLALRKNKIDSYNKEINESIDRFNVMRQRLLDISIQNEKLYDSITTNLKTSNKI
;
A
#
# COMPACT_ATOMS: atom_id res chain seq x y z
N PRO A 1 8.67 -34.59 -6.29
CA PRO A 1 8.35 -33.28 -5.71
C PRO A 1 8.23 -33.36 -4.20
N SER A 2 8.66 -32.30 -3.48
CA SER A 2 8.52 -32.17 -2.04
C SER A 2 7.04 -32.16 -1.62
N SER A 3 6.76 -32.33 -0.31
CA SER A 3 5.39 -32.21 0.23
C SER A 3 4.83 -30.82 -0.04
N GLU A 4 5.64 -29.75 0.12
CA GLU A 4 5.24 -28.38 -0.15
C GLU A 4 4.83 -28.13 -1.61
N ILE A 5 5.56 -28.70 -2.58
CA ILE A 5 5.19 -28.62 -3.99
C ILE A 5 3.87 -29.38 -4.26
N LYS A 6 3.64 -30.50 -3.59
CA LYS A 6 2.37 -31.24 -3.74
C LYS A 6 1.19 -30.46 -3.17
N GLU A 7 1.37 -29.82 -2.02
CA GLU A 7 0.37 -28.94 -1.41
C GLU A 7 0.06 -27.73 -2.31
N LEU A 8 1.10 -27.08 -2.84
CA LEU A 8 0.98 -25.97 -3.78
C LEU A 8 0.17 -26.37 -5.03
N VAL A 9 0.49 -27.50 -5.65
CA VAL A 9 -0.24 -28.04 -6.81
C VAL A 9 -1.69 -28.32 -6.49
N SER A 10 -1.97 -28.88 -5.31
CA SER A 10 -3.33 -29.14 -4.83
C SER A 10 -4.12 -27.84 -4.62
N SER A 11 -3.45 -26.81 -4.08
CA SER A 11 -4.05 -25.50 -3.83
C SER A 11 -4.37 -24.73 -5.11
N ILE A 12 -3.49 -24.79 -6.12
CA ILE A 12 -3.67 -24.12 -7.42
C ILE A 12 -4.74 -24.81 -8.28
N GLU A 13 -4.97 -26.09 -8.09
CA GLU A 13 -5.96 -26.89 -8.84
C GLU A 13 -5.68 -26.94 -10.35
N PHE A 14 -4.44 -27.27 -10.73
CA PHE A 14 -4.10 -27.47 -12.14
C PHE A 14 -4.92 -28.57 -12.82
N LYS A 15 -5.19 -28.41 -14.12
CA LYS A 15 -5.61 -29.53 -15.01
C LYS A 15 -4.49 -30.57 -15.11
N ASP A 16 -4.82 -31.81 -15.42
CA ASP A 16 -3.84 -32.91 -15.41
C ASP A 16 -2.68 -32.70 -16.39
N ASP A 17 -2.94 -32.16 -17.57
CA ASP A 17 -1.87 -31.87 -18.53
C ASP A 17 -1.04 -30.64 -18.12
N ALA A 18 -1.67 -29.61 -17.55
CA ALA A 18 -0.98 -28.48 -16.96
C ALA A 18 -0.07 -28.88 -15.81
N LYS A 19 -0.53 -29.80 -14.97
CA LYS A 19 0.25 -30.39 -13.87
C LYS A 19 1.53 -31.08 -14.37
N LYS A 20 1.45 -31.79 -15.51
CA LYS A 20 2.63 -32.41 -16.14
C LYS A 20 3.65 -31.35 -16.57
N VAL A 21 3.17 -30.29 -17.21
CA VAL A 21 4.05 -29.15 -17.61
C VAL A 21 4.67 -28.47 -16.40
N PHE A 22 3.90 -28.24 -15.33
CA PHE A 22 4.41 -27.65 -14.10
C PHE A 22 5.55 -28.49 -13.49
N PHE A 23 5.34 -29.82 -13.37
CA PHE A 23 6.39 -30.72 -12.87
C PHE A 23 7.59 -30.85 -13.81
N ALA A 24 7.36 -30.82 -15.14
CA ALA A 24 8.43 -30.82 -16.12
C ALA A 24 9.30 -29.53 -16.06
N SER A 25 8.76 -28.46 -15.49
CA SER A 25 9.49 -27.22 -15.22
C SER A 25 10.18 -27.21 -13.84
N ASN A 26 10.42 -28.35 -13.24
CA ASN A 26 11.20 -28.56 -12.02
C ASN A 26 10.96 -27.50 -10.92
N PRO A 27 9.70 -27.30 -10.44
CA PRO A 27 9.39 -26.22 -9.52
C PRO A 27 10.13 -26.35 -8.19
N GLN A 28 10.69 -25.24 -7.72
CA GLN A 28 11.44 -25.12 -6.47
C GLN A 28 10.84 -24.02 -5.60
N ILE A 29 10.65 -24.29 -4.30
CA ILE A 29 10.36 -23.28 -3.28
C ILE A 29 11.67 -23.00 -2.55
N GLU A 30 12.11 -21.75 -2.55
CA GLU A 30 13.48 -21.39 -2.15
C GLU A 30 13.50 -20.33 -1.07
N ASN A 31 14.44 -20.43 -0.14
CA ASN A 31 14.71 -19.37 0.80
C ASN A 31 15.30 -18.14 0.07
N LYS A 32 15.32 -17.00 0.75
CA LYS A 32 15.74 -15.71 0.16
C LYS A 32 17.12 -15.73 -0.49
N ASP A 33 18.10 -16.39 0.12
CA ASP A 33 19.49 -16.40 -0.37
C ASP A 33 19.62 -17.25 -1.65
N SER A 34 19.02 -18.43 -1.65
CA SER A 34 18.98 -19.33 -2.82
C SER A 34 18.22 -18.67 -3.96
N PHE A 35 17.03 -18.11 -3.67
CA PHE A 35 16.21 -17.42 -4.65
C PHE A 35 16.94 -16.22 -5.27
N ALA A 36 17.57 -15.38 -4.44
CA ALA A 36 18.33 -14.22 -4.92
C ALA A 36 19.45 -14.60 -5.89
N SER A 37 20.14 -15.71 -5.65
CA SER A 37 21.23 -16.18 -6.52
C SER A 37 20.75 -16.63 -7.90
N LYS A 38 19.49 -17.04 -8.05
CA LYS A 38 18.92 -17.60 -9.28
C LYS A 38 18.08 -16.59 -10.07
N CYS A 39 17.24 -15.83 -9.37
CA CYS A 39 16.19 -15.02 -9.97
C CYS A 39 16.46 -13.51 -9.99
N ILE A 40 17.36 -12.96 -9.14
CA ILE A 40 17.49 -11.51 -9.08
C ILE A 40 18.41 -11.02 -10.20
N ASN A 41 17.84 -10.17 -11.07
CA ASN A 41 18.59 -9.26 -11.91
C ASN A 41 18.66 -7.90 -11.21
N ARG A 42 19.88 -7.37 -11.01
CA ARG A 42 20.14 -6.10 -10.27
C ARG A 42 19.43 -4.87 -10.85
N ALA A 43 18.80 -5.00 -12.04
CA ALA A 43 18.11 -3.92 -12.71
C ALA A 43 16.61 -3.81 -12.33
N GLU A 44 16.01 -4.83 -11.70
CA GLU A 44 14.61 -4.82 -11.35
C GLU A 44 14.34 -4.00 -10.09
N LYS A 45 13.39 -3.05 -10.20
CA LYS A 45 12.95 -2.18 -9.10
C LYS A 45 11.79 -2.74 -8.29
N THR A 46 11.16 -3.81 -8.76
CA THR A 46 10.00 -4.47 -8.15
C THR A 46 10.42 -5.67 -7.31
N ALA A 47 9.60 -6.03 -6.32
CA ALA A 47 9.82 -7.26 -5.55
C ALA A 47 9.56 -8.48 -6.45
N VAL A 48 10.63 -9.21 -6.78
CA VAL A 48 10.56 -10.46 -7.53
C VAL A 48 10.24 -11.59 -6.57
N LEU A 49 9.14 -12.29 -6.81
CA LEU A 49 8.63 -13.39 -5.96
C LEU A 49 8.82 -14.76 -6.59
N GLY A 50 9.00 -14.80 -7.90
CA GLY A 50 9.27 -16.00 -8.69
C GLY A 50 10.08 -15.66 -9.92
N CYS A 51 10.57 -16.67 -10.59
CA CYS A 51 11.08 -16.57 -11.96
C CYS A 51 10.98 -17.91 -12.69
N TYR A 52 10.72 -17.81 -14.00
CA TYR A 52 10.87 -18.92 -14.91
C TYR A 52 12.16 -18.74 -15.72
N LYS A 53 13.17 -19.50 -15.37
CA LYS A 53 14.51 -19.38 -15.96
C LYS A 53 15.10 -20.76 -16.25
N ASP A 54 15.81 -20.89 -17.36
CA ASP A 54 16.45 -22.14 -17.77
C ASP A 54 15.47 -23.36 -17.78
N SER A 55 14.20 -23.10 -18.11
CA SER A 55 13.08 -24.05 -18.07
C SER A 55 12.68 -24.52 -16.67
N GLU A 56 13.13 -23.87 -15.62
CA GLU A 56 12.78 -24.14 -14.23
C GLU A 56 11.94 -23.02 -13.61
N ILE A 57 11.04 -23.41 -12.69
CA ILE A 57 10.23 -22.48 -11.92
C ILE A 57 10.82 -22.33 -10.53
N HIS A 58 11.12 -21.10 -10.13
CA HIS A 58 11.59 -20.77 -8.80
C HIS A 58 10.57 -19.87 -8.09
N VAL A 59 10.21 -20.20 -6.86
CA VAL A 59 9.25 -19.48 -6.03
C VAL A 59 9.90 -19.13 -4.71
N LEU A 60 9.81 -17.87 -4.29
CA LEU A 60 10.29 -17.43 -2.98
C LEU A 60 9.42 -18.03 -1.86
N ASP A 61 10.03 -18.63 -0.85
CA ASP A 61 9.35 -19.13 0.34
C ASP A 61 8.92 -18.00 1.27
N VAL A 62 7.79 -17.38 0.98
CA VAL A 62 7.17 -16.36 1.83
C VAL A 62 6.41 -17.06 2.96
N LYS A 63 6.82 -16.76 4.22
CA LYS A 63 6.29 -17.42 5.42
C LYS A 63 5.31 -16.57 6.22
N ASP A 64 5.13 -15.29 5.87
CA ASP A 64 4.21 -14.41 6.58
C ASP A 64 2.76 -14.87 6.39
N PRO A 65 2.03 -15.23 7.47
CA PRO A 65 0.66 -15.74 7.36
C PRO A 65 -0.34 -14.70 6.85
N GLN A 66 -0.02 -13.41 6.90
CA GLN A 66 -0.84 -12.35 6.31
C GLN A 66 -0.83 -12.36 4.78
N LEU A 67 0.19 -13.00 4.19
CA LEU A 67 0.40 -13.13 2.74
C LEU A 67 0.04 -14.52 2.23
N ASN A 68 -0.88 -15.21 2.91
CA ASN A 68 -1.37 -16.53 2.46
C ASN A 68 -1.90 -16.45 1.03
N GLY A 69 -1.54 -17.46 0.20
CA GLY A 69 -1.86 -17.51 -1.23
C GLY A 69 -0.81 -16.87 -2.14
N ILE A 70 0.19 -16.16 -1.61
CA ILE A 70 1.22 -15.51 -2.42
C ILE A 70 2.08 -16.53 -3.19
N LYS A 71 2.41 -17.66 -2.58
CA LYS A 71 3.18 -18.74 -3.25
C LYS A 71 2.38 -19.39 -4.37
N GLU A 72 1.09 -19.59 -4.17
CA GLU A 72 0.16 -20.12 -5.19
C GLU A 72 0.06 -19.20 -6.40
N VAL A 73 -0.13 -17.90 -6.15
CA VAL A 73 -0.19 -16.90 -7.22
C VAL A 73 1.14 -16.83 -7.96
N THR A 74 2.25 -16.78 -7.25
CA THR A 74 3.59 -16.74 -7.85
C THR A 74 3.86 -17.99 -8.69
N ALA A 75 3.62 -19.19 -8.14
CA ALA A 75 3.83 -20.43 -8.88
C ALA A 75 2.93 -20.53 -10.13
N ALA A 76 1.70 -20.05 -10.05
CA ALA A 76 0.80 -20.01 -11.21
C ALA A 76 1.26 -18.98 -12.25
N HIS A 77 1.84 -17.85 -11.82
CA HIS A 77 2.41 -16.83 -12.70
C HIS A 77 3.61 -17.40 -13.48
N GLU A 78 4.58 -17.99 -12.78
CA GLU A 78 5.76 -18.60 -13.41
C GLU A 78 5.39 -19.81 -14.30
N PHE A 79 4.36 -20.56 -13.92
CA PHE A 79 3.82 -21.59 -14.77
C PHE A 79 3.27 -21.03 -16.09
N LEU A 80 2.60 -19.88 -16.07
CA LEU A 80 2.10 -19.26 -17.30
C LEU A 80 3.23 -18.78 -18.21
N HIS A 81 4.36 -18.33 -17.67
CA HIS A 81 5.59 -18.12 -18.46
C HIS A 81 6.09 -19.41 -19.09
N ALA A 82 6.07 -20.52 -18.34
CA ALA A 82 6.43 -21.83 -18.88
C ALA A 82 5.49 -22.30 -20.00
N ILE A 83 4.21 -21.97 -19.92
CA ILE A 83 3.21 -22.20 -20.98
C ILE A 83 3.49 -21.32 -22.19
N TRP A 84 3.73 -20.00 -21.97
CA TRP A 84 4.04 -19.06 -23.04
C TRP A 84 5.27 -19.49 -23.86
N ALA A 85 6.33 -19.90 -23.17
CA ALA A 85 7.54 -20.39 -23.81
C ALA A 85 7.34 -21.61 -24.71
N ARG A 86 6.27 -22.39 -24.48
CA ARG A 86 5.94 -23.61 -25.24
C ARG A 86 4.91 -23.37 -26.35
N MET A 87 4.35 -22.16 -26.47
CA MET A 87 3.42 -21.82 -27.55
C MET A 87 4.17 -21.54 -28.86
N ASP A 88 3.54 -21.89 -29.98
CA ASP A 88 4.00 -21.44 -31.28
C ASP A 88 3.74 -19.94 -31.51
N ASP A 89 4.46 -19.34 -32.46
CA ASP A 89 4.42 -17.89 -32.71
C ASP A 89 3.04 -17.38 -33.15
N ASN A 90 2.28 -18.18 -33.90
CA ASN A 90 0.93 -17.79 -34.33
C ASN A 90 -0.02 -17.73 -33.12
N THR A 91 0.05 -18.73 -32.26
CA THR A 91 -0.73 -18.78 -31.02
C THR A 91 -0.37 -17.60 -30.10
N ARG A 92 0.93 -17.27 -29.92
CA ARG A 92 1.37 -16.10 -29.12
C ARG A 92 0.82 -14.82 -29.72
N LYS A 93 0.94 -14.63 -31.04
CA LYS A 93 0.47 -13.41 -31.71
C LYS A 93 -1.04 -13.20 -31.59
N ASP A 94 -1.83 -14.26 -31.72
CA ASP A 94 -3.30 -14.17 -31.61
C ASP A 94 -3.73 -13.94 -30.15
N LEU A 95 -3.06 -14.60 -29.21
CA LEU A 95 -3.30 -14.39 -27.78
C LEU A 95 -2.84 -12.99 -27.33
N GLY A 96 -1.68 -12.53 -27.79
CA GLY A 96 -1.13 -11.21 -27.45
C GLY A 96 -2.09 -10.07 -27.79
N LYS A 97 -2.77 -10.13 -28.93
CA LYS A 97 -3.83 -9.17 -29.29
C LYS A 97 -4.95 -9.15 -28.24
N LYS A 98 -5.46 -10.32 -27.86
CA LYS A 98 -6.54 -10.44 -26.86
C LYS A 98 -6.09 -9.95 -25.48
N LEU A 99 -4.84 -10.21 -25.09
CA LEU A 99 -4.25 -9.74 -23.84
C LEU A 99 -4.11 -8.21 -23.84
N THR A 100 -3.67 -7.62 -24.95
CA THR A 100 -3.58 -6.17 -25.10
C THR A 100 -4.95 -5.49 -25.06
N GLU A 101 -5.95 -6.05 -25.74
CA GLU A 101 -7.34 -5.57 -25.69
C GLU A 101 -7.91 -5.65 -24.26
N GLU A 102 -7.65 -6.74 -23.59
CA GLU A 102 -8.07 -6.93 -22.18
C GLU A 102 -7.38 -5.93 -21.25
N TYR A 103 -6.07 -5.75 -21.40
CA TYR A 103 -5.31 -4.76 -20.63
C TYR A 103 -5.90 -3.35 -20.78
N GLU A 104 -6.19 -2.91 -22.02
CA GLU A 104 -6.81 -1.61 -22.26
C GLU A 104 -8.18 -1.46 -21.58
N ARG A 105 -8.92 -2.56 -21.42
CA ARG A 105 -10.23 -2.58 -20.76
C ARG A 105 -10.14 -2.49 -19.23
N ILE A 106 -9.12 -3.14 -18.63
CA ILE A 106 -9.03 -3.32 -17.15
C ILE A 106 -7.95 -2.47 -16.49
N LYS A 107 -7.08 -1.80 -17.27
CA LYS A 107 -5.95 -1.07 -16.73
C LYS A 107 -6.35 -0.02 -15.69
N THR A 108 -5.58 0.02 -14.63
CA THR A 108 -5.64 1.02 -13.57
C THR A 108 -4.33 1.80 -13.57
N PRO A 109 -4.24 2.99 -12.93
CA PRO A 109 -2.97 3.73 -12.85
C PRO A 109 -1.82 2.89 -12.30
N LYS A 110 -2.08 2.02 -11.31
CA LYS A 110 -1.07 1.10 -10.74
C LYS A 110 -0.64 0.04 -11.75
N PHE A 111 -1.58 -0.51 -12.53
CA PHE A 111 -1.27 -1.49 -13.57
C PHE A 111 -0.52 -0.84 -14.74
N GLU A 112 -0.89 0.39 -15.13
CA GLU A 112 -0.16 1.14 -16.16
C GLU A 112 1.29 1.44 -15.75
N GLU A 113 1.51 1.82 -14.49
CA GLU A 113 2.86 2.03 -13.94
C GLU A 113 3.69 0.74 -13.96
N LEU A 114 3.09 -0.39 -13.55
CA LEU A 114 3.75 -1.69 -13.62
C LEU A 114 4.14 -2.04 -15.06
N MET A 115 3.21 -1.93 -16.02
CA MET A 115 3.48 -2.24 -17.42
C MET A 115 4.47 -1.26 -18.08
N LYS A 116 4.53 -0.01 -17.60
CA LYS A 116 5.56 0.95 -18.02
C LYS A 116 6.94 0.48 -17.61
N ASN A 117 7.10 -0.03 -16.39
CA ASN A 117 8.38 -0.58 -15.93
C ASN A 117 8.83 -1.76 -16.81
N TYR A 118 7.94 -2.70 -17.14
CA TYR A 118 8.25 -3.81 -18.06
C TYR A 118 8.62 -3.30 -19.45
N LYS A 119 7.92 -2.30 -19.99
CA LYS A 119 8.28 -1.69 -21.30
C LYS A 119 9.68 -1.06 -21.32
N GLU A 120 10.13 -0.56 -20.19
CA GLU A 120 11.47 0.04 -20.05
C GLU A 120 12.57 -1.02 -19.83
N THR A 121 12.28 -2.11 -19.17
CA THR A 121 13.26 -3.15 -18.80
C THR A 121 13.27 -4.34 -19.73
N GLU A 122 12.09 -4.80 -20.18
CA GLU A 122 11.89 -6.03 -20.93
C GLU A 122 10.80 -5.87 -22.01
N PRO A 123 11.00 -4.98 -22.99
CA PRO A 123 9.96 -4.62 -23.97
C PRO A 123 9.47 -5.81 -24.82
N GLU A 124 10.28 -6.84 -24.99
CA GLU A 124 9.94 -8.04 -25.76
C GLU A 124 9.06 -9.03 -24.99
N GLU A 125 8.97 -8.88 -23.67
CA GLU A 125 8.21 -9.78 -22.77
C GLU A 125 6.82 -9.23 -22.38
N ILE A 126 6.40 -8.09 -22.91
CA ILE A 126 5.14 -7.41 -22.54
C ILE A 126 3.92 -8.33 -22.63
N GLU A 127 3.77 -9.06 -23.73
CA GLU A 127 2.63 -9.95 -23.94
C GLU A 127 2.71 -11.19 -23.03
N ASN A 128 3.91 -11.67 -22.75
CA ASN A 128 4.18 -12.75 -21.81
C ASN A 128 3.84 -12.33 -20.37
N GLU A 129 4.24 -11.13 -19.96
CA GLU A 129 3.87 -10.56 -18.69
C GLU A 129 2.36 -10.34 -18.55
N LEU A 130 1.71 -9.77 -19.56
CA LEU A 130 0.26 -9.62 -19.58
C LEU A 130 -0.45 -10.96 -19.46
N HIS A 131 0.05 -12.01 -20.12
CA HIS A 131 -0.49 -13.37 -20.01
C HIS A 131 -0.46 -13.86 -18.56
N SER A 132 0.66 -13.70 -17.86
CA SER A 132 0.82 -14.15 -16.49
C SER A 132 0.05 -13.29 -15.49
N LEU A 133 0.11 -11.94 -15.62
CA LEU A 133 -0.58 -11.00 -14.74
C LEU A 133 -2.11 -11.12 -14.84
N ILE A 134 -2.67 -11.07 -16.04
CA ILE A 134 -4.11 -11.17 -16.25
C ILE A 134 -4.62 -12.55 -15.77
N GLY A 135 -3.87 -13.62 -16.05
CA GLY A 135 -4.23 -14.97 -15.66
C GLY A 135 -4.30 -15.21 -14.15
N THR A 136 -3.48 -14.48 -13.38
CA THR A 136 -3.30 -14.72 -11.93
C THR A 136 -3.80 -13.60 -11.01
N GLN A 137 -3.99 -12.39 -11.52
CA GLN A 137 -4.34 -11.25 -10.66
C GLN A 137 -5.75 -10.72 -10.91
N GLU A 138 -6.31 -10.90 -12.12
CA GLU A 138 -7.62 -10.36 -12.47
C GLU A 138 -8.72 -11.39 -12.26
N VAL A 139 -9.72 -11.07 -11.43
CA VAL A 139 -10.84 -11.96 -11.14
C VAL A 139 -11.79 -12.06 -12.33
N GLU A 140 -12.16 -10.92 -12.90
CA GLU A 140 -13.09 -10.83 -14.03
C GLU A 140 -12.37 -10.43 -15.31
N ILE A 141 -12.32 -11.36 -16.25
CA ILE A 141 -11.69 -11.18 -17.58
C ILE A 141 -12.67 -11.58 -18.70
N SER A 142 -12.31 -11.30 -19.93
CA SER A 142 -13.11 -11.66 -21.10
C SER A 142 -13.34 -13.18 -21.18
N ALA A 143 -14.49 -13.58 -21.74
CA ALA A 143 -14.85 -14.99 -21.88
C ALA A 143 -13.83 -15.78 -22.71
N ASP A 144 -13.21 -15.16 -23.70
CA ASP A 144 -12.18 -15.76 -24.54
C ASP A 144 -10.91 -16.10 -23.74
N LEU A 145 -10.46 -15.15 -22.90
CA LEU A 145 -9.32 -15.39 -22.01
C LEU A 145 -9.66 -16.39 -20.91
N GLU A 146 -10.87 -16.32 -20.33
CA GLU A 146 -11.30 -17.32 -19.36
C GLU A 146 -11.26 -18.73 -19.95
N LYS A 147 -11.75 -18.90 -21.21
CA LYS A 147 -11.67 -20.17 -21.94
C LYS A 147 -10.21 -20.60 -22.21
N HIS A 148 -9.31 -19.65 -22.45
CA HIS A 148 -7.88 -19.94 -22.61
C HIS A 148 -7.29 -20.51 -21.33
N TYR A 149 -7.46 -19.83 -20.18
CA TYR A 149 -6.90 -20.26 -18.91
C TYR A 149 -7.58 -21.51 -18.33
N ALA A 150 -8.83 -21.79 -18.68
CA ALA A 150 -9.54 -23.03 -18.31
C ALA A 150 -8.88 -24.30 -18.86
N LYS A 151 -7.95 -24.18 -19.80
CA LYS A 151 -7.11 -25.29 -20.26
C LYS A 151 -6.08 -25.72 -19.19
N PHE A 152 -5.73 -24.82 -18.28
CA PHE A 152 -4.64 -24.99 -17.31
C PHE A 152 -5.13 -25.12 -15.87
N PHE A 153 -6.19 -24.41 -15.50
CA PHE A 153 -6.72 -24.34 -14.15
C PHE A 153 -8.15 -24.86 -14.08
N ASN A 154 -8.46 -25.62 -13.01
CA ASN A 154 -9.83 -25.98 -12.71
C ASN A 154 -10.63 -24.78 -12.17
N ASN A 155 -9.96 -23.89 -11.42
CA ASN A 155 -10.56 -22.70 -10.84
C ASN A 155 -9.55 -21.53 -10.82
N ARG A 156 -9.37 -20.88 -11.97
CA ARG A 156 -8.48 -19.71 -12.08
C ARG A 156 -8.86 -18.58 -11.12
N LYS A 157 -10.17 -18.34 -10.93
CA LYS A 157 -10.65 -17.27 -10.03
C LYS A 157 -10.19 -17.44 -8.59
N LYS A 158 -9.93 -18.66 -8.14
CA LYS A 158 -9.37 -18.94 -6.81
C LYS A 158 -7.96 -18.31 -6.69
N ILE A 159 -7.13 -18.46 -7.73
CA ILE A 159 -5.78 -17.86 -7.78
C ILE A 159 -5.86 -16.35 -7.73
N ALA A 160 -6.69 -15.72 -8.57
CA ALA A 160 -6.90 -14.29 -8.59
C ALA A 160 -7.48 -13.74 -7.25
N ASN A 161 -8.31 -14.54 -6.56
CA ASN A 161 -8.78 -14.18 -5.23
C ASN A 161 -7.67 -14.26 -4.16
N PHE A 162 -6.73 -15.21 -4.24
CA PHE A 162 -5.54 -15.18 -3.38
C PHE A 162 -4.74 -13.90 -3.58
N TYR A 163 -4.50 -13.51 -4.84
CA TYR A 163 -3.86 -12.23 -5.13
C TYR A 163 -4.60 -11.05 -4.49
N LYS A 164 -5.91 -10.94 -4.73
CA LYS A 164 -6.75 -9.89 -4.18
C LYS A 164 -6.68 -9.83 -2.65
N GLN A 165 -6.67 -10.99 -1.99
CA GLN A 165 -6.63 -11.07 -0.52
C GLN A 165 -5.31 -10.55 0.05
N TYR A 166 -4.17 -11.07 -0.41
CA TYR A 166 -2.90 -10.61 0.14
C TYR A 166 -2.54 -9.19 -0.32
N ASN A 167 -2.80 -8.83 -1.58
CA ASN A 167 -2.54 -7.49 -2.10
C ASN A 167 -3.37 -6.42 -1.37
N SER A 168 -4.57 -6.76 -0.92
CA SER A 168 -5.40 -5.85 -0.12
C SER A 168 -4.75 -5.43 1.21
N LYS A 169 -3.80 -6.22 1.74
CA LYS A 169 -3.08 -5.87 2.97
C LYS A 169 -2.14 -4.69 2.72
N PHE A 170 -1.37 -4.76 1.64
CA PHE A 170 -0.51 -3.66 1.21
C PHE A 170 -1.32 -2.41 0.89
N THR A 171 -2.32 -2.53 0.03
CA THR A 171 -3.13 -1.39 -0.41
C THR A 171 -3.83 -0.68 0.76
N LYS A 172 -4.31 -1.41 1.76
CA LYS A 172 -4.92 -0.78 2.95
C LYS A 172 -3.91 0.03 3.75
N LEU A 173 -2.71 -0.51 3.98
CA LEU A 173 -1.67 0.20 4.72
C LEU A 173 -1.16 1.42 3.93
N GLU A 174 -0.91 1.26 2.64
CA GLU A 174 -0.49 2.34 1.74
C GLU A 174 -1.49 3.49 1.74
N ASN A 175 -2.78 3.20 1.57
CA ASN A 175 -3.85 4.21 1.57
C ASN A 175 -3.98 4.91 2.93
N GLU A 176 -3.82 4.18 4.03
CA GLU A 176 -3.87 4.77 5.38
C GLU A 176 -2.66 5.66 5.63
N ILE A 177 -1.46 5.24 5.21
CA ILE A 177 -0.23 6.05 5.27
C ILE A 177 -0.40 7.35 4.48
N GLU A 178 -0.86 7.25 3.23
CA GLU A 178 -1.11 8.42 2.37
C GLU A 178 -2.12 9.38 3.00
N ASN A 179 -3.24 8.86 3.50
CA ASN A 179 -4.27 9.65 4.15
C ASN A 179 -3.73 10.41 5.38
N LEU A 180 -2.97 9.74 6.24
CA LEU A 180 -2.36 10.36 7.41
C LEU A 180 -1.29 11.39 7.04
N ASN A 181 -0.47 11.12 6.02
CA ASN A 181 0.51 12.05 5.50
C ASN A 181 -0.13 13.33 4.93
N ASN A 182 -1.34 13.23 4.37
CA ASN A 182 -2.08 14.38 3.86
C ASN A 182 -2.79 15.17 4.99
N GLN A 183 -3.25 14.50 6.03
CA GLN A 183 -3.98 15.14 7.14
C GLN A 183 -3.07 15.82 8.17
N LEU A 184 -1.96 15.18 8.53
CA LEU A 184 -1.07 15.67 9.59
C LEU A 184 -0.53 17.09 9.36
N PRO A 185 -0.05 17.48 8.16
CA PRO A 185 0.41 18.85 7.91
C PRO A 185 -0.69 19.90 8.06
N ASN A 186 -1.91 19.57 7.63
CA ASN A 186 -3.06 20.46 7.75
C ASN A 186 -3.47 20.67 9.21
N LEU A 187 -3.53 19.58 9.98
CA LEU A 187 -3.84 19.64 11.40
C LEU A 187 -2.74 20.40 12.18
N LYS A 188 -1.46 20.17 11.83
CA LYS A 188 -0.36 20.93 12.42
C LYS A 188 -0.50 22.43 12.17
N LYS A 189 -0.78 22.83 10.93
CA LYS A 189 -0.99 24.23 10.58
C LYS A 189 -2.16 24.82 11.36
N GLU A 190 -3.28 24.11 11.46
CA GLU A 190 -4.43 24.54 12.25
C GLU A 190 -4.06 24.80 13.73
N ILE A 191 -3.27 23.89 14.34
CA ILE A 191 -2.79 24.03 15.71
C ILE A 191 -1.89 25.27 15.83
N ASP A 192 -0.95 25.45 14.92
CA ASP A 192 -0.01 26.56 14.93
C ASP A 192 -0.77 27.91 14.80
N ASP A 193 -1.72 28.01 13.87
CA ASP A 193 -2.55 29.23 13.66
C ASP A 193 -3.41 29.54 14.89
N LYS A 194 -4.07 28.52 15.46
CA LYS A 194 -4.88 28.67 16.69
C LYS A 194 -4.03 29.07 17.88
N THR A 195 -2.83 28.49 18.02
CA THR A 195 -1.90 28.83 19.10
C THR A 195 -1.42 30.26 19.00
N ALA A 196 -1.09 30.73 17.81
CA ALA A 196 -0.71 32.14 17.59
C ALA A 196 -1.85 33.09 17.96
N GLN A 197 -3.08 32.78 17.56
CA GLN A 197 -4.27 33.55 17.88
C GLN A 197 -4.57 33.55 19.39
N TYR A 198 -4.45 32.40 20.04
CA TYR A 198 -4.59 32.26 21.50
C TYR A 198 -3.59 33.17 22.25
N ASN A 199 -2.31 33.09 21.88
CA ASN A 199 -1.26 33.88 22.49
C ASN A 199 -1.51 35.41 22.33
N SER A 200 -1.93 35.84 21.15
CA SER A 200 -2.26 37.26 20.90
C SER A 200 -3.46 37.73 21.74
N GLN A 201 -4.51 36.89 21.84
CA GLN A 201 -5.69 37.24 22.66
C GLN A 201 -5.37 37.25 24.16
N LEU A 202 -4.52 36.34 24.63
CA LEU A 202 -4.06 36.29 26.01
C LEU A 202 -3.25 37.55 26.36
N GLU A 203 -2.27 37.93 25.55
CA GLU A 203 -1.46 39.12 25.75
C GLU A 203 -2.33 40.42 25.80
N GLN A 204 -3.32 40.52 24.92
CA GLN A 204 -4.24 41.66 24.94
C GLN A 204 -5.13 41.63 26.19
N LEU A 205 -5.60 40.50 26.63
CA LEU A 205 -6.38 40.38 27.87
C LEU A 205 -5.56 40.81 29.09
N ASP A 206 -4.30 40.36 29.17
CA ASP A 206 -3.40 40.73 30.27
C ASP A 206 -3.15 42.25 30.34
N LYS A 207 -2.95 42.90 29.20
CA LYS A 207 -2.84 44.37 29.11
C LYS A 207 -4.12 45.06 29.59
N ASP A 208 -5.28 44.58 29.19
CA ASP A 208 -6.57 45.16 29.55
C ASP A 208 -6.87 44.95 31.06
N ILE A 209 -6.52 43.81 31.63
CA ILE A 209 -6.63 43.54 33.07
C ILE A 209 -5.71 44.45 33.85
N LEU A 210 -4.46 44.65 33.40
CA LEU A 210 -3.53 45.58 34.06
C LEU A 210 -4.09 46.99 34.06
N ASN A 211 -4.60 47.50 32.93
CA ASN A 211 -5.22 48.81 32.83
C ASN A 211 -6.46 48.94 33.73
N PHE A 212 -7.34 47.91 33.74
CA PHE A 212 -8.52 47.85 34.60
C PHE A 212 -8.11 47.94 36.08
N ASN A 213 -7.11 47.17 36.53
CA ASN A 213 -6.64 47.18 37.90
C ASN A 213 -6.01 48.54 38.30
N GLN A 214 -5.25 49.17 37.41
CA GLN A 214 -4.72 50.53 37.65
C GLN A 214 -5.84 51.56 37.85
N ARG A 215 -6.89 51.53 37.01
CA ARG A 215 -8.05 52.41 37.15
C ARG A 215 -8.87 52.11 38.40
N ALA A 216 -8.97 50.87 38.80
CA ALA A 216 -9.63 50.48 40.05
C ALA A 216 -8.88 51.05 41.27
N ASN A 217 -7.54 50.95 41.29
CA ASN A 217 -6.72 51.38 42.42
C ASN A 217 -6.66 52.91 42.57
N ASN A 218 -6.77 53.67 41.48
CA ASN A 218 -6.71 55.13 41.48
C ASN A 218 -8.08 55.81 41.47
N GLY A 219 -9.17 55.03 41.51
CA GLY A 219 -10.54 55.58 41.53
C GLY A 219 -11.03 56.20 40.24
N SER A 220 -10.44 55.81 39.07
CA SER A 220 -10.75 56.41 37.78
C SER A 220 -11.99 55.86 37.07
N PHE A 221 -12.89 55.13 37.77
CA PHE A 221 -14.18 54.72 37.24
C PHE A 221 -15.26 55.77 37.48
N ASN A 222 -16.05 56.11 36.45
CA ASN A 222 -17.12 57.10 36.54
C ASN A 222 -18.34 56.63 37.36
N SER A 223 -18.52 55.34 37.50
CA SER A 223 -19.61 54.72 38.26
C SER A 223 -19.33 53.25 38.59
N GLN A 224 -19.98 52.75 39.64
CA GLN A 224 -19.97 51.31 39.98
C GLN A 224 -20.47 50.49 38.82
N GLN A 225 -21.50 50.94 38.10
CA GLN A 225 -22.04 50.22 36.94
C GLN A 225 -21.01 50.06 35.83
N GLN A 226 -20.18 51.05 35.57
CA GLN A 226 -19.08 50.95 34.60
C GLN A 226 -18.05 49.92 35.04
N PHE A 227 -17.61 49.95 36.29
CA PHE A 227 -16.66 49.01 36.86
C PHE A 227 -17.18 47.57 36.73
N ASP A 228 -18.43 47.29 37.13
CA ASP A 228 -19.01 45.95 37.10
C ASP A 228 -19.16 45.42 35.66
N ARG A 229 -19.54 46.27 34.72
CA ARG A 229 -19.66 45.89 33.30
C ARG A 229 -18.31 45.55 32.71
N GLU A 230 -17.28 46.36 32.91
CA GLU A 230 -15.96 46.09 32.38
C GLU A 230 -15.34 44.83 32.99
N ARG A 231 -15.47 44.65 34.32
CA ARG A 231 -15.06 43.45 35.00
C ARG A 231 -15.72 42.19 34.42
N HIS A 232 -17.04 42.25 34.19
CA HIS A 232 -17.78 41.16 33.59
C HIS A 232 -17.28 40.82 32.17
N GLN A 233 -17.00 41.85 31.34
CA GLN A 233 -16.46 41.63 29.99
C GLN A 233 -15.07 40.98 30.01
N LEU A 234 -14.18 41.37 30.91
CA LEU A 234 -12.87 40.72 31.07
C LEU A 234 -13.02 39.25 31.49
N ALA A 235 -13.94 38.95 32.40
CA ALA A 235 -14.23 37.60 32.84
C ALA A 235 -14.78 36.71 31.68
N LEU A 236 -15.68 37.26 30.85
CA LEU A 236 -16.19 36.57 29.67
C LEU A 236 -15.08 36.26 28.64
N ARG A 237 -14.20 37.24 28.41
CA ARG A 237 -13.04 37.10 27.51
C ARG A 237 -12.07 36.03 28.04
N LYS A 238 -11.80 36.01 29.34
CA LYS A 238 -10.97 34.99 29.96
C LYS A 238 -11.57 33.60 29.75
N ASN A 239 -12.85 33.40 30.02
CA ASN A 239 -13.51 32.12 29.83
C ASN A 239 -13.46 31.63 28.35
N LYS A 240 -13.59 32.57 27.40
CA LYS A 240 -13.47 32.27 25.97
C LYS A 240 -12.04 31.81 25.62
N ILE A 241 -11.02 32.49 26.16
CA ILE A 241 -9.61 32.09 25.95
C ILE A 241 -9.30 30.74 26.58
N ASP A 242 -9.83 30.47 27.77
CA ASP A 242 -9.68 29.17 28.44
C ASP A 242 -10.32 28.03 27.62
N SER A 243 -11.52 28.28 27.02
CA SER A 243 -12.18 27.33 26.11
C SER A 243 -11.32 27.10 24.86
N TYR A 244 -10.75 28.16 24.30
CA TYR A 244 -9.92 28.08 23.10
C TYR A 244 -8.63 27.27 23.34
N ASN A 245 -8.02 27.44 24.53
CA ASN A 245 -6.88 26.62 24.95
C ASN A 245 -7.24 25.14 25.02
N LYS A 246 -8.43 24.81 25.55
CA LYS A 246 -8.90 23.43 25.58
C LYS A 246 -9.01 22.83 24.18
N GLU A 247 -9.61 23.56 23.23
CA GLU A 247 -9.72 23.13 21.82
C GLU A 247 -8.36 22.87 21.16
N ILE A 248 -7.35 23.74 21.46
CA ILE A 248 -5.97 23.57 20.98
C ILE A 248 -5.39 22.25 21.52
N ASN A 249 -5.52 22.01 22.82
CA ASN A 249 -5.02 20.78 23.45
C ASN A 249 -5.68 19.53 22.88
N GLU A 250 -6.99 19.55 22.64
CA GLU A 250 -7.70 18.44 21.98
C GLU A 250 -7.19 18.21 20.53
N SER A 251 -6.84 19.27 19.82
CA SER A 251 -6.24 19.19 18.49
C SER A 251 -4.81 18.61 18.53
N ILE A 252 -4.03 18.99 19.54
CA ILE A 252 -2.68 18.43 19.78
C ILE A 252 -2.76 16.93 20.09
N ASP A 253 -3.71 16.53 20.94
CA ASP A 253 -3.91 15.12 21.27
C ASP A 253 -4.27 14.30 20.03
N ARG A 254 -5.19 14.81 19.19
CA ARG A 254 -5.52 14.18 17.90
C ARG A 254 -4.29 14.06 16.99
N PHE A 255 -3.49 15.11 16.88
CA PHE A 255 -2.26 15.10 16.10
C PHE A 255 -1.30 14.02 16.58
N ASN A 256 -1.09 13.91 17.89
CA ASN A 256 -0.20 12.91 18.48
C ASN A 256 -0.69 11.47 18.23
N VAL A 257 -2.00 11.23 18.38
CA VAL A 257 -2.61 9.93 18.07
C VAL A 257 -2.43 9.56 16.60
N MET A 258 -2.69 10.49 15.68
CA MET A 258 -2.52 10.27 14.24
C MET A 258 -1.05 10.02 13.87
N ARG A 259 -0.12 10.76 14.47
CA ARG A 259 1.32 10.57 14.26
C ARG A 259 1.80 9.19 14.76
N GLN A 260 1.32 8.76 15.94
CA GLN A 260 1.64 7.43 16.45
C GLN A 260 1.07 6.34 15.54
N ARG A 261 -0.17 6.51 15.08
CA ARG A 261 -0.79 5.58 14.13
C ARG A 261 0.02 5.47 12.84
N LEU A 262 0.48 6.61 12.27
CA LEU A 262 1.33 6.62 11.08
C LEU A 262 2.62 5.82 11.30
N LEU A 263 3.27 5.99 12.45
CA LEU A 263 4.47 5.23 12.78
C LEU A 263 4.18 3.72 12.85
N ASP A 264 3.12 3.32 13.54
CA ASP A 264 2.76 1.90 13.72
C ASP A 264 2.46 1.21 12.39
N ILE A 265 1.69 1.87 11.51
CA ILE A 265 1.36 1.29 10.19
C ILE A 265 2.55 1.31 9.23
N SER A 266 3.45 2.30 9.34
CA SER A 266 4.69 2.33 8.56
C SER A 266 5.60 1.15 8.91
N ILE A 267 5.75 0.85 10.21
CA ILE A 267 6.49 -0.33 10.68
C ILE A 267 5.82 -1.62 10.20
N GLN A 268 4.49 -1.69 10.25
CA GLN A 268 3.76 -2.86 9.78
C GLN A 268 3.94 -3.06 8.28
N ASN A 269 3.87 -1.98 7.49
CA ASN A 269 4.09 -2.00 6.05
C ASN A 269 5.51 -2.45 5.70
N GLU A 270 6.51 -1.89 6.38
CA GLU A 270 7.93 -2.29 6.22
C GLU A 270 8.12 -3.79 6.47
N LYS A 271 7.55 -4.33 7.56
CA LYS A 271 7.63 -5.78 7.85
C LYS A 271 7.02 -6.65 6.76
N LEU A 272 5.87 -6.24 6.18
CA LEU A 272 5.26 -6.97 5.06
C LEU A 272 6.17 -6.94 3.83
N TYR A 273 6.72 -5.78 3.48
CA TYR A 273 7.66 -5.66 2.37
C TYR A 273 8.95 -6.44 2.62
N ASP A 274 9.49 -6.43 3.83
CA ASP A 274 10.67 -7.23 4.20
C ASP A 274 10.42 -8.73 4.03
N SER A 275 9.20 -9.20 4.23
CA SER A 275 8.87 -10.63 4.07
C SER A 275 8.92 -11.09 2.61
N ILE A 276 8.73 -10.18 1.66
CA ILE A 276 8.71 -10.46 0.21
C ILE A 276 9.94 -9.92 -0.53
N THR A 277 10.79 -9.13 0.13
CA THR A 277 11.98 -8.54 -0.50
C THR A 277 13.19 -9.43 -0.26
N THR A 278 13.89 -9.75 -1.34
CA THR A 278 15.12 -10.56 -1.33
C THR A 278 16.37 -9.70 -1.27
N ASN A 279 16.29 -8.40 -1.54
CA ASN A 279 17.42 -7.48 -1.52
C ASN A 279 17.80 -7.15 -0.09
N LEU A 280 19.00 -7.58 0.31
CA LEU A 280 19.73 -7.07 1.47
C LEU A 280 19.91 -5.56 1.31
N LYS A 281 19.14 -4.81 2.10
CA LYS A 281 19.33 -3.40 2.48
C LYS A 281 20.00 -2.49 1.42
N THR A 282 19.21 -1.86 0.58
CA THR A 282 19.47 -0.46 0.31
C THR A 282 18.74 0.33 1.39
N SER A 283 19.46 0.61 2.45
CA SER A 283 19.07 1.54 3.50
C SER A 283 18.93 2.93 2.85
N ASN A 284 17.75 3.28 2.38
CA ASN A 284 17.39 4.67 2.20
C ASN A 284 16.82 5.16 3.53
N LYS A 285 17.75 5.66 4.37
CA LYS A 285 17.40 6.62 5.42
C LYS A 285 16.79 7.84 4.74
N ILE A 286 15.53 8.12 5.03
CA ILE A 286 14.93 9.44 4.91
C ILE A 286 15.14 10.15 6.26
#